data_b6fb2d89c0bcdc83fd844ae514a92a8e
#
_entry.id   b6fb2d89c0bcdc83fd844ae514a92a8e
#
_cell.length_a   1.000
_cell.length_b   1.000
_cell.length_c   1.000
_cell.angle_alpha   90.00
_cell.angle_beta   90.00
_cell.angle_gamma   90.00
#
_symmetry.space_group_name_H-M   'P 1'
#
loop_
_entity.id
_entity.type
_entity.pdbx_description
1 polymer ?
#
loop_
_entity_poly.entity_id
_entity_poly.type
_entity_poly.pdbx_seq_one_letter_code
_entity_poly.pdbx_strand_id
1 'polypeptide(L)'
;MSFLELLAAAQGRRHDLACLGRLAVDLYAQQFGSRLEDARSMAMYLGGSSANLAFGVARLGCRSAMISRVGDEQMGRFLLESLQAEGCDTSQVQIDKDRLTAQVLLGLKDRDTFPLLFMREN
;
A
#
# COMPACT_ATOMS: atom_id res chain seq x y z
N MET A 1 -20.22 25.97 -4.11
CA MET A 1 -19.71 25.35 -5.35
C MET A 1 -20.58 24.16 -5.68
N SER A 2 -21.18 24.19 -6.88
CA SER A 2 -22.05 23.11 -7.35
C SER A 2 -21.23 21.88 -7.78
N PHE A 3 -21.87 20.71 -7.91
CA PHE A 3 -21.22 19.49 -8.41
C PHE A 3 -20.65 19.68 -9.82
N LEU A 4 -21.33 20.42 -10.68
CA LEU A 4 -20.87 20.73 -12.03
C LEU A 4 -19.64 21.65 -12.03
N GLU A 5 -19.58 22.62 -11.13
CA GLU A 5 -18.39 23.47 -10.94
C GLU A 5 -17.19 22.68 -10.42
N LEU A 6 -17.44 21.70 -9.52
CA LEU A 6 -16.39 20.77 -9.06
C LEU A 6 -15.86 19.89 -10.20
N LEU A 7 -16.74 19.34 -11.03
CA LEU A 7 -16.36 18.56 -12.21
C LEU A 7 -15.58 19.41 -13.23
N ALA A 8 -16.03 20.63 -13.48
CA ALA A 8 -15.33 21.55 -14.39
C ALA A 8 -13.95 21.93 -13.85
N ALA A 9 -13.83 22.18 -12.55
CA ALA A 9 -12.55 22.47 -11.89
C ALA A 9 -11.59 21.25 -11.88
N ALA A 10 -12.11 20.03 -11.99
CA ALA A 10 -11.33 18.81 -12.09
C ALA A 10 -10.78 18.54 -13.50
N GLN A 11 -11.37 19.16 -14.53
CA GLN A 11 -10.89 19.04 -15.91
C GLN A 11 -9.50 19.67 -16.04
N GLY A 12 -8.57 18.93 -16.66
CA GLY A 12 -7.18 19.35 -16.81
C GLY A 12 -6.27 18.99 -15.62
N ARG A 13 -6.79 18.47 -14.53
CA ARG A 13 -5.96 17.94 -13.44
C ARG A 13 -5.31 16.61 -13.87
N ARG A 14 -4.06 16.44 -13.49
CA ARG A 14 -3.30 15.21 -13.78
C ARG A 14 -3.85 14.01 -13.02
N HIS A 15 -4.29 14.20 -11.76
CA HIS A 15 -4.80 13.18 -10.88
C HIS A 15 -6.16 13.57 -10.30
N ASP A 16 -6.99 12.57 -10.06
CA ASP A 16 -8.27 12.69 -9.36
C ASP A 16 -8.08 12.59 -7.85
N LEU A 17 -7.06 11.80 -7.42
CA LEU A 17 -6.69 11.64 -6.03
C LEU A 17 -5.16 11.50 -5.89
N ALA A 18 -4.58 12.23 -4.94
CA ALA A 18 -3.22 12.03 -4.49
C ALA A 18 -3.23 11.58 -3.03
N CYS A 19 -2.62 10.44 -2.74
CA CYS A 19 -2.55 9.86 -1.41
C CYS A 19 -1.17 10.06 -0.82
N LEU A 20 -1.08 10.75 0.31
CA LEU A 20 0.15 10.92 1.08
C LEU A 20 0.11 10.01 2.30
N GLY A 21 1.11 9.15 2.49
CA GLY A 21 1.22 8.36 3.69
C GLY A 21 1.97 7.07 3.50
N ARG A 22 1.67 6.09 4.37
CA ARG A 22 2.43 4.84 4.45
C ARG A 22 2.14 3.92 3.28
N LEU A 23 3.21 3.31 2.83
CA LEU A 23 3.28 2.22 1.89
C LEU A 23 4.07 1.09 2.57
N ALA A 24 3.52 -0.10 2.69
CA ALA A 24 4.12 -1.22 3.40
C ALA A 24 3.76 -2.55 2.72
N VAL A 25 4.59 -3.57 2.95
CA VAL A 25 4.25 -4.94 2.56
C VAL A 25 3.53 -5.63 3.71
N ASP A 26 2.33 -6.11 3.46
CA ASP A 26 1.61 -6.98 4.39
C ASP A 26 1.94 -8.44 4.07
N LEU A 27 2.47 -9.14 5.09
CA LEU A 27 2.85 -10.54 5.05
C LEU A 27 1.84 -11.36 5.84
N TYR A 28 0.94 -12.03 5.15
CA TYR A 28 -0.12 -12.85 5.76
C TYR A 28 0.35 -14.29 5.93
N ALA A 29 0.34 -14.79 7.18
CA ALA A 29 0.56 -16.21 7.45
C ALA A 29 -0.51 -17.05 6.75
N GLN A 30 -0.05 -18.10 6.04
CA GLN A 30 -0.95 -18.98 5.28
C GLN A 30 -1.49 -20.16 6.10
N GLN A 31 -0.97 -20.38 7.31
CA GLN A 31 -1.47 -21.39 8.23
C GLN A 31 -2.56 -20.77 9.12
N PHE A 32 -3.80 -20.84 8.65
CA PHE A 32 -4.96 -20.36 9.39
C PHE A 32 -5.15 -21.12 10.69
N GLY A 33 -5.46 -20.41 11.77
CA GLY A 33 -5.70 -21.00 13.09
C GLY A 33 -4.43 -21.21 13.93
N SER A 34 -3.23 -20.97 13.39
CA SER A 34 -1.98 -21.08 14.12
C SER A 34 -1.53 -19.74 14.73
N ARG A 35 -0.61 -19.82 15.70
CA ARG A 35 0.10 -18.63 16.19
C ARG A 35 1.04 -18.13 15.10
N LEU A 36 1.42 -16.86 15.15
CA LEU A 36 2.33 -16.27 14.17
C LEU A 36 3.71 -16.97 14.17
N GLU A 37 4.17 -17.40 15.37
CA GLU A 37 5.43 -18.14 15.55
C GLU A 37 5.46 -19.51 14.88
N ASP A 38 4.30 -20.05 14.59
CA ASP A 38 4.14 -21.36 13.97
C ASP A 38 3.94 -21.26 12.44
N ALA A 39 3.90 -20.04 11.90
CA ALA A 39 3.78 -19.83 10.46
C ALA A 39 4.98 -20.41 9.70
N ARG A 40 4.71 -21.08 8.59
CA ARG A 40 5.72 -21.71 7.74
C ARG A 40 5.80 -21.07 6.36
N SER A 41 4.79 -20.30 5.99
CA SER A 41 4.74 -19.55 4.73
C SER A 41 3.88 -18.30 4.89
N MET A 42 4.18 -17.28 4.09
CA MET A 42 3.46 -16.02 4.09
C MET A 42 3.16 -15.57 2.66
N ALA A 43 1.99 -15.02 2.45
CA ALA A 43 1.61 -14.36 1.20
C ALA A 43 1.85 -12.85 1.32
N MET A 44 2.38 -12.25 0.26
CA MET A 44 2.70 -10.83 0.20
C MET A 44 1.54 -10.05 -0.43
N TYR A 45 1.19 -8.95 0.21
CA TYR A 45 0.19 -8.01 -0.30
C TYR A 45 0.66 -6.57 -0.12
N LEU A 46 0.16 -5.69 -0.98
CA LEU A 46 0.29 -4.25 -0.78
C LEU A 46 -0.50 -3.85 0.47
N GLY A 47 0.11 -3.08 1.35
CA GLY A 47 -0.48 -2.59 2.59
C GLY A 47 -0.18 -1.11 2.83
N GLY A 48 -0.75 -0.60 3.90
CA GLY A 48 -0.77 0.82 4.23
C GLY A 48 -2.09 1.48 3.81
N SER A 49 -2.73 2.23 4.71
CA SER A 49 -4.05 2.84 4.46
C SER A 49 -4.05 3.75 3.21
N SER A 50 -3.05 4.62 3.09
CA SER A 50 -2.92 5.52 1.94
C SER A 50 -2.66 4.76 0.63
N ALA A 51 -1.85 3.70 0.70
CA ALA A 51 -1.56 2.85 -0.46
C ALA A 51 -2.78 2.05 -0.92
N ASN A 52 -3.53 1.48 0.02
CA ASN A 52 -4.78 0.79 -0.28
C ASN A 52 -5.81 1.71 -0.94
N LEU A 53 -5.86 2.98 -0.51
CA LEU A 53 -6.74 3.97 -1.11
C LEU A 53 -6.30 4.31 -2.54
N ALA A 54 -5.01 4.59 -2.75
CA ALA A 54 -4.46 4.87 -4.08
C ALA A 54 -4.67 3.71 -5.05
N PHE A 55 -4.41 2.47 -4.59
CA PHE A 55 -4.63 1.25 -5.34
C PHE A 55 -6.11 1.05 -5.71
N GLY A 56 -7.01 1.17 -4.74
CA GLY A 56 -8.44 0.97 -4.95
C GLY A 56 -9.04 2.00 -5.91
N VAL A 57 -8.64 3.26 -5.79
CA VAL A 57 -9.08 4.34 -6.69
C VAL A 57 -8.60 4.12 -8.11
N ALA A 58 -7.33 3.70 -8.31
CA ALA A 58 -6.81 3.33 -9.62
C ALA A 58 -7.58 2.15 -10.22
N ARG A 59 -7.85 1.11 -9.43
CA ARG A 59 -8.62 -0.07 -9.85
C ARG A 59 -10.04 0.27 -10.30
N LEU A 60 -10.64 1.31 -9.72
CA LEU A 60 -11.95 1.83 -10.13
C LEU A 60 -11.90 2.73 -11.38
N GLY A 61 -10.73 2.88 -12.00
CA GLY A 61 -10.56 3.64 -13.24
C GLY A 61 -10.28 5.13 -13.06
N CYS A 62 -10.05 5.59 -11.82
CA CYS A 62 -9.66 6.98 -11.55
C CYS A 62 -8.13 7.13 -11.59
N ARG A 63 -7.67 8.36 -11.83
CA ARG A 63 -6.23 8.67 -11.86
C ARG A 63 -5.74 8.94 -10.45
N SER A 64 -5.06 7.97 -9.85
CA SER A 64 -4.45 8.13 -8.52
C SER A 64 -2.95 8.36 -8.59
N ALA A 65 -2.42 9.00 -7.56
CA ALA A 65 -0.99 9.14 -7.31
C ALA A 65 -0.66 8.77 -5.87
N MET A 66 0.51 8.17 -5.67
CA MET A 66 1.03 7.84 -4.34
C MET A 66 2.23 8.72 -4.02
N ILE A 67 2.21 9.36 -2.86
CA ILE A 67 3.31 10.15 -2.30
C ILE A 67 3.77 9.43 -1.04
N SER A 68 4.95 8.83 -1.09
CA SER A 68 5.46 7.99 -0.01
C SER A 68 6.98 7.83 -0.11
N ARG A 69 7.53 6.91 0.68
CA ARG A 69 8.92 6.49 0.63
C ARG A 69 9.01 4.99 0.84
N VAL A 70 9.87 4.32 0.07
CA VAL A 70 10.20 2.89 0.20
C VAL A 70 11.71 2.71 0.16
N GLY A 71 12.19 1.57 0.65
CA GLY A 71 13.61 1.22 0.57
C GLY A 71 14.05 0.85 -0.85
N ASP A 72 15.35 0.93 -1.10
CA ASP A 72 15.98 0.50 -2.36
C ASP A 72 16.25 -1.01 -2.33
N GLU A 73 15.17 -1.80 -2.18
CA GLU A 73 15.24 -3.26 -2.10
C GLU A 73 13.97 -3.92 -2.65
N GLN A 74 13.90 -5.25 -2.58
CA GLN A 74 12.87 -6.05 -3.24
C GLN A 74 11.44 -5.71 -2.79
N MET A 75 11.24 -5.43 -1.50
CA MET A 75 9.91 -5.10 -0.96
C MET A 75 9.43 -3.74 -1.48
N GLY A 76 10.34 -2.76 -1.59
CA GLY A 76 10.03 -1.47 -2.21
C GLY A 76 9.64 -1.62 -3.68
N ARG A 77 10.39 -2.42 -4.44
CA ARG A 77 10.07 -2.71 -5.85
C ARG A 77 8.73 -3.43 -6.01
N PHE A 78 8.44 -4.42 -5.16
CA PHE A 78 7.15 -5.11 -5.14
C PHE A 78 5.97 -4.14 -4.99
N LEU A 79 6.07 -3.18 -4.08
CA LEU A 79 5.02 -2.19 -3.84
C LEU A 79 4.84 -1.24 -5.02
N LEU A 80 5.95 -0.76 -5.59
CA LEU A 80 5.90 0.12 -6.76
C LEU A 80 5.27 -0.58 -7.96
N GLU A 81 5.70 -1.80 -8.25
CA GLU A 81 5.17 -2.60 -9.36
C GLU A 81 3.68 -2.92 -9.15
N SER A 82 3.26 -3.22 -7.92
CA SER A 82 1.86 -3.47 -7.57
C SER A 82 0.97 -2.25 -7.84
N LEU A 83 1.41 -1.06 -7.45
CA LEU A 83 0.69 0.19 -7.71
C LEU A 83 0.67 0.55 -9.20
N GLN A 84 1.81 0.41 -9.88
CA GLN A 84 1.94 0.70 -11.31
C GLN A 84 1.08 -0.23 -12.16
N ALA A 85 0.97 -1.50 -11.80
CA ALA A 85 0.13 -2.48 -12.49
C ALA A 85 -1.37 -2.09 -12.47
N GLU A 86 -1.82 -1.38 -11.43
CA GLU A 86 -3.19 -0.83 -11.35
C GLU A 86 -3.32 0.54 -12.02
N GLY A 87 -2.24 1.14 -12.50
CA GLY A 87 -2.25 2.45 -13.14
C GLY A 87 -2.07 3.63 -12.18
N CYS A 88 -1.67 3.39 -10.94
CA CYS A 88 -1.33 4.45 -9.99
C CYS A 88 0.00 5.13 -10.36
N ASP A 89 0.04 6.46 -10.33
CA ASP A 89 1.28 7.22 -10.52
C ASP A 89 2.17 7.13 -9.26
N THR A 90 3.32 6.52 -9.41
CA THR A 90 4.33 6.34 -8.34
C THR A 90 5.51 7.29 -8.47
N SER A 91 5.45 8.27 -9.37
CA SER A 91 6.57 9.18 -9.64
C SER A 91 7.02 10.02 -8.44
N GLN A 92 6.15 10.15 -7.43
CA GLN A 92 6.42 10.86 -6.17
C GLN A 92 6.72 9.92 -4.99
N VAL A 93 6.94 8.64 -5.25
CA VAL A 93 7.47 7.73 -4.23
C VAL A 93 8.99 7.83 -4.22
N GLN A 94 9.53 8.27 -3.09
CA GLN A 94 10.97 8.40 -2.88
C GLN A 94 11.61 7.03 -2.61
N ILE A 95 12.82 6.84 -3.11
CA ILE A 95 13.64 5.64 -2.82
C ILE A 95 14.66 6.00 -1.74
N ASP A 96 14.59 5.32 -0.61
CA ASP A 96 15.51 5.47 0.50
C ASP A 96 16.59 4.38 0.43
N LYS A 97 17.87 4.79 0.39
CA LYS A 97 18.99 3.85 0.31
C LYS A 97 19.48 3.38 1.69
N ASP A 98 19.03 4.07 2.74
CA ASP A 98 19.54 3.85 4.10
C ASP A 98 18.51 3.10 4.97
N ARG A 99 17.26 3.02 4.54
CA ARG A 99 16.17 2.38 5.30
C ARG A 99 15.44 1.34 4.47
N LEU A 100 14.99 0.28 5.15
CA LEU A 100 14.17 -0.76 4.54
C LEU A 100 12.70 -0.34 4.43
N THR A 101 12.02 -0.93 3.46
CA THR A 101 10.57 -0.81 3.31
C THR A 101 9.86 -1.38 4.53
N ALA A 102 8.86 -0.67 5.01
CA ALA A 102 8.04 -1.12 6.13
C ALA A 102 7.29 -2.42 5.78
N GLN A 103 7.24 -3.33 6.74
CA GLN A 103 6.54 -4.60 6.63
C GLN A 103 5.62 -4.81 7.82
N VAL A 104 4.53 -5.53 7.62
CA VAL A 104 3.61 -5.96 8.67
C VAL A 104 3.40 -7.46 8.52
N LEU A 105 3.70 -8.21 9.57
CA LEU A 105 3.41 -9.64 9.63
C LEU A 105 2.05 -9.82 10.31
N LEU A 106 1.19 -10.60 9.68
CA LEU A 106 -0.17 -10.87 10.18
C LEU A 106 -0.40 -12.36 10.32
N GLY A 107 -0.88 -12.75 11.49
CA GLY A 107 -1.44 -14.08 11.71
C GLY A 107 -2.97 -14.02 11.65
N LEU A 108 -3.59 -15.12 11.24
CA LEU A 108 -5.04 -15.31 11.27
C LEU A 108 -5.33 -16.48 12.21
N LYS A 109 -5.36 -16.23 13.52
CA LYS A 109 -5.56 -17.27 14.52
C LYS A 109 -7.01 -17.72 14.57
N ASP A 110 -7.93 -16.78 14.68
CA ASP A 110 -9.37 -17.01 14.64
C ASP A 110 -10.10 -15.75 14.17
N ARG A 111 -11.42 -15.78 14.19
CA ARG A 111 -12.26 -14.66 13.72
C ARG A 111 -11.95 -13.32 14.42
N ASP A 112 -11.57 -13.38 15.70
CA ASP A 112 -11.44 -12.21 16.56
C ASP A 112 -9.98 -11.92 16.95
N THR A 113 -9.03 -12.79 16.57
CA THR A 113 -7.61 -12.71 16.96
C THR A 113 -6.70 -12.64 15.74
N PHE A 114 -6.12 -11.46 15.54
CA PHE A 114 -5.22 -11.15 14.42
C PHE A 114 -3.89 -10.60 14.97
N PRO A 115 -2.93 -11.45 15.35
CA PRO A 115 -1.64 -10.96 15.82
C PRO A 115 -0.92 -10.20 14.70
N LEU A 116 -0.45 -9.00 15.04
CA LEU A 116 0.24 -8.08 14.13
C LEU A 116 1.64 -7.79 14.67
N LEU A 117 2.63 -7.88 13.81
CA LEU A 117 3.98 -7.43 14.09
C LEU A 117 4.39 -6.39 13.05
N PHE A 118 4.60 -5.17 13.51
CA PHE A 118 5.04 -4.07 12.66
C PHE A 118 6.57 -4.00 12.64
N MET A 119 7.15 -4.18 11.46
CA MET A 119 8.58 -4.00 11.19
C MET A 119 8.74 -2.69 10.40
N ARG A 120 8.99 -1.61 11.12
CA ARG A 120 9.16 -0.28 10.55
C ARG A 120 10.08 0.55 11.41
N GLU A 121 10.96 1.30 10.76
CA GLU A 121 11.77 2.31 11.41
C GLU A 121 10.97 3.63 11.52
N ASN A 122 11.09 4.30 12.65
CA ASN A 122 10.45 5.60 12.88
C ASN A 122 11.29 6.73 12.27
#